data_3f86cf40739fc8e0ec43f252860cfbfe
#
_entry.id   3f86cf40739fc8e0ec43f252860cfbfe
#
_cell.length_a   1.000
_cell.length_b   1.000
_cell.length_c   1.000
_cell.angle_alpha   90.00
_cell.angle_beta   90.00
_cell.angle_gamma   90.00
#
_symmetry.space_group_name_H-M   'P 1'
#
loop_
_entity.id
_entity.type
_entity.pdbx_description
1 polymer ?
#
loop_
_entity_poly.entity_id
_entity_poly.type
_entity_poly.pdbx_seq_one_letter_code
_entity_poly.pdbx_strand_id
1 'polypeptide(L)'
;MTAVGSSATARSAVAASTVAMNAICASSMATAKYATGAAGLNPGSYADMTAVAASSTAMTAVASSATARGTITSSSTAKTALANSPLKKTVTSSNGSYGSVVSGRCFIISVKNNNSGNTSARTHYFRYVFSGTSATTTTAEFSATYATATAVNMFTDTNGISYYNNDAIPGLITYIQC
;
A
#
# COMPACT_ATOMS: atom_id res chain seq x y z
N MET A 1 18.40 12.62 7.81
CA MET A 1 17.66 11.40 7.39
C MET A 1 18.29 10.70 6.17
N THR A 2 18.82 11.39 5.17
CA THR A 2 19.47 10.73 4.01
C THR A 2 20.57 9.76 4.43
N ALA A 3 21.48 10.16 5.33
CA ALA A 3 22.55 9.30 5.84
C ALA A 3 22.01 8.02 6.53
N VAL A 4 20.93 8.14 7.32
CA VAL A 4 20.27 6.98 7.93
C VAL A 4 19.67 6.07 6.84
N GLY A 5 18.98 6.65 5.87
CA GLY A 5 18.41 5.90 4.75
C GLY A 5 19.46 5.14 3.93
N SER A 6 20.64 5.71 3.74
CA SER A 6 21.72 5.12 2.94
C SER A 6 22.49 4.01 3.66
N SER A 7 22.46 3.95 5.01
CA SER A 7 23.22 2.98 5.81
C SER A 7 22.34 1.83 6.30
N ALA A 8 22.69 0.60 5.93
CA ALA A 8 21.99 -0.59 6.43
C ALA A 8 22.12 -0.72 7.96
N THR A 9 23.32 -0.44 8.50
CA THR A 9 23.59 -0.46 9.95
C THR A 9 22.73 0.57 10.68
N ALA A 10 22.64 1.81 10.16
CA ALA A 10 21.82 2.84 10.77
C ALA A 10 20.33 2.49 10.70
N ARG A 11 19.85 1.92 9.59
CA ARG A 11 18.47 1.46 9.48
C ARG A 11 18.17 0.35 10.48
N SER A 12 19.08 -0.61 10.66
CA SER A 12 18.91 -1.71 11.65
C SER A 12 18.86 -1.16 13.08
N ALA A 13 19.71 -0.20 13.43
CA ALA A 13 19.69 0.44 14.76
C ALA A 13 18.37 1.20 14.99
N VAL A 14 17.87 1.92 13.98
CA VAL A 14 16.57 2.60 14.04
C VAL A 14 15.42 1.60 14.18
N ALA A 15 15.43 0.51 13.40
CA ALA A 15 14.39 -0.52 13.44
C ALA A 15 14.28 -1.22 14.81
N ALA A 16 15.36 -1.27 15.58
CA ALA A 16 15.38 -1.80 16.94
C ALA A 16 14.71 -0.88 17.98
N SER A 17 14.42 0.38 17.61
CA SER A 17 13.80 1.38 18.49
C SER A 17 12.40 1.75 18.01
N THR A 18 11.38 1.35 18.78
CA THR A 18 9.97 1.73 18.50
C THR A 18 9.79 3.25 18.47
N VAL A 19 10.46 3.99 19.36
CA VAL A 19 10.39 5.46 19.41
C VAL A 19 10.95 6.06 18.12
N ALA A 20 12.10 5.57 17.66
CA ALA A 20 12.70 6.06 16.42
C ALA A 20 11.85 5.72 15.19
N MET A 21 11.29 4.51 15.12
CA MET A 21 10.39 4.13 14.02
C MET A 21 9.10 4.95 14.01
N ASN A 22 8.51 5.22 15.16
CA ASN A 22 7.34 6.09 15.26
C ASN A 22 7.63 7.51 14.75
N ALA A 23 8.80 8.06 15.10
CA ALA A 23 9.23 9.38 14.62
C ALA A 23 9.43 9.38 13.09
N ILE A 24 10.00 8.31 12.52
CA ILE A 24 10.13 8.16 11.06
C ILE A 24 8.75 8.11 10.41
N CYS A 25 7.85 7.26 10.90
CA CYS A 25 6.52 7.08 10.32
C CYS A 25 5.62 8.32 10.45
N ALA A 26 5.89 9.21 11.39
CA ALA A 26 5.19 10.49 11.55
C ALA A 26 5.62 11.56 10.52
N SER A 27 6.78 11.40 9.86
CA SER A 27 7.32 12.36 8.91
C SER A 27 7.35 11.81 7.49
N SER A 28 6.67 12.49 6.55
CA SER A 28 6.66 12.12 5.13
C SER A 28 8.09 12.06 4.55
N MET A 29 8.93 13.05 4.86
CA MET A 29 10.34 13.08 4.43
C MET A 29 11.13 11.91 5.05
N ALA A 30 11.01 11.69 6.34
CA ALA A 30 11.76 10.62 7.01
C ALA A 30 11.33 9.23 6.53
N THR A 31 10.02 9.01 6.35
CA THR A 31 9.47 7.78 5.78
C THR A 31 10.03 7.52 4.37
N ALA A 32 10.03 8.55 3.50
CA ALA A 32 10.58 8.43 2.15
C ALA A 32 12.06 8.04 2.15
N LYS A 33 12.89 8.75 2.93
CA LYS A 33 14.34 8.46 3.02
C LYS A 33 14.62 7.05 3.55
N TYR A 34 13.90 6.63 4.56
CA TYR A 34 14.06 5.30 5.16
C TYR A 34 13.57 4.19 4.21
N ALA A 35 12.37 4.33 3.65
CA ALA A 35 11.79 3.31 2.77
C ALA A 35 12.56 3.15 1.46
N THR A 36 12.95 4.26 0.81
CA THR A 36 13.73 4.20 -0.44
C THR A 36 15.13 3.62 -0.21
N GLY A 37 15.79 3.96 0.89
CA GLY A 37 17.07 3.36 1.27
C GLY A 37 16.94 1.87 1.58
N ALA A 38 15.88 1.44 2.26
CA ALA A 38 15.58 0.03 2.52
C ALA A 38 15.26 -0.74 1.22
N ALA A 39 14.78 -0.05 0.20
CA ALA A 39 14.52 -0.60 -1.13
C ALA A 39 15.74 -0.53 -2.08
N GLY A 40 16.92 -0.12 -1.59
CA GLY A 40 18.15 -0.04 -2.39
C GLY A 40 18.25 1.16 -3.31
N LEU A 41 17.35 2.14 -3.18
CA LEU A 41 17.41 3.39 -3.93
C LEU A 41 18.26 4.45 -3.21
N ASN A 42 18.67 5.49 -3.95
CA ASN A 42 19.29 6.65 -3.34
C ASN A 42 18.25 7.48 -2.58
N PRO A 43 18.29 7.55 -1.23
CA PRO A 43 17.31 8.31 -0.46
C PRO A 43 17.34 9.81 -0.77
N GLY A 44 18.47 10.34 -1.28
CA GLY A 44 18.62 11.74 -1.68
C GLY A 44 17.69 12.14 -2.83
N SER A 45 17.33 11.20 -3.69
CA SER A 45 16.52 11.46 -4.91
C SER A 45 15.04 11.75 -4.63
N TYR A 46 14.53 11.44 -3.44
CA TYR A 46 13.11 11.60 -3.11
C TYR A 46 12.95 12.55 -1.92
N ALA A 47 12.36 13.71 -2.14
CA ALA A 47 12.18 14.73 -1.11
C ALA A 47 11.31 14.24 0.04
N ASP A 48 10.19 13.61 -0.28
CA ASP A 48 9.17 13.12 0.64
C ASP A 48 8.37 11.94 0.03
N MET A 49 7.33 11.48 0.72
CA MET A 49 6.46 10.42 0.23
C MET A 49 5.62 10.81 -0.98
N THR A 50 5.39 12.10 -1.24
CA THR A 50 4.73 12.56 -2.46
C THR A 50 5.62 12.29 -3.69
N ALA A 51 6.92 12.56 -3.59
CA ALA A 51 7.88 12.24 -4.64
C ALA A 51 8.00 10.73 -4.89
N VAL A 52 7.97 9.90 -3.82
CA VAL A 52 7.94 8.43 -3.94
C VAL A 52 6.66 7.98 -4.64
N ALA A 53 5.51 8.48 -4.22
CA ALA A 53 4.20 8.13 -4.76
C ALA A 53 3.98 8.55 -6.23
N ALA A 54 4.77 9.49 -6.73
CA ALA A 54 4.74 9.94 -8.12
C ALA A 54 5.73 9.20 -9.03
N SER A 55 6.60 8.34 -8.47
CA SER A 55 7.63 7.61 -9.20
C SER A 55 7.31 6.12 -9.30
N SER A 56 7.05 5.62 -10.52
CA SER A 56 6.85 4.18 -10.77
C SER A 56 8.08 3.36 -10.37
N THR A 57 9.29 3.85 -10.64
CA THR A 57 10.54 3.21 -10.23
C THR A 57 10.62 3.09 -8.70
N ALA A 58 10.30 4.15 -7.96
CA ALA A 58 10.29 4.10 -6.51
C ALA A 58 9.21 3.14 -5.98
N MET A 59 8.01 3.17 -6.55
CA MET A 59 6.91 2.27 -6.15
C MET A 59 7.27 0.80 -6.38
N THR A 60 7.88 0.46 -7.51
CA THR A 60 8.36 -0.91 -7.79
C THR A 60 9.43 -1.35 -6.77
N ALA A 61 10.39 -0.49 -6.47
CA ALA A 61 11.46 -0.82 -5.52
C ALA A 61 10.92 -1.00 -4.09
N VAL A 62 10.11 -0.05 -3.59
CA VAL A 62 9.56 -0.13 -2.22
C VAL A 62 8.59 -1.30 -2.07
N ALA A 63 7.81 -1.63 -3.10
CA ALA A 63 6.92 -2.79 -3.10
C ALA A 63 7.69 -4.13 -3.05
N SER A 64 8.93 -4.16 -3.49
CA SER A 64 9.79 -5.35 -3.45
C SER A 64 10.49 -5.55 -2.10
N SER A 65 10.62 -4.50 -1.28
CA SER A 65 11.29 -4.53 0.02
C SER A 65 10.29 -4.69 1.17
N ALA A 66 10.41 -5.77 1.97
CA ALA A 66 9.57 -5.99 3.14
C ALA A 66 9.67 -4.84 4.16
N THR A 67 10.87 -4.36 4.43
CA THR A 67 11.12 -3.23 5.34
C THR A 67 10.46 -1.95 4.83
N ALA A 68 10.60 -1.64 3.53
CA ALA A 68 9.97 -0.46 2.94
C ALA A 68 8.44 -0.55 2.99
N ARG A 69 7.85 -1.70 2.64
CA ARG A 69 6.40 -1.92 2.75
C ARG A 69 5.90 -1.69 4.18
N GLY A 70 6.57 -2.30 5.16
CA GLY A 70 6.19 -2.14 6.58
C GLY A 70 6.26 -0.68 7.04
N THR A 71 7.31 0.04 6.67
CA THR A 71 7.45 1.46 6.99
C THR A 71 6.33 2.30 6.38
N ILE A 72 6.02 2.09 5.11
CA ILE A 72 4.96 2.82 4.39
C ILE A 72 3.58 2.51 4.98
N THR A 73 3.26 1.24 5.23
CA THR A 73 1.95 0.85 5.78
C THR A 73 1.76 1.30 7.23
N SER A 74 2.83 1.56 7.96
CA SER A 74 2.78 2.10 9.33
C SER A 74 2.67 3.63 9.38
N SER A 75 2.92 4.34 8.25
CA SER A 75 2.92 5.80 8.18
C SER A 75 1.62 6.35 7.61
N SER A 76 0.90 7.16 8.41
CA SER A 76 -0.30 7.87 7.94
C SER A 76 0.02 8.89 6.85
N THR A 77 1.15 9.58 6.96
CA THR A 77 1.58 10.56 5.96
C THR A 77 1.93 9.89 4.63
N ALA A 78 2.54 8.69 4.66
CA ALA A 78 2.79 7.90 3.46
C ALA A 78 1.49 7.41 2.81
N LYS A 79 0.56 6.87 3.58
CA LYS A 79 -0.77 6.45 3.06
C LYS A 79 -1.52 7.60 2.42
N THR A 80 -1.47 8.79 3.01
CA THR A 80 -2.07 10.01 2.41
C THR A 80 -1.41 10.38 1.09
N ALA A 81 -0.08 10.33 1.01
CA ALA A 81 0.65 10.62 -0.24
C ALA A 81 0.29 9.60 -1.35
N LEU A 82 0.22 8.31 -1.01
CA LEU A 82 -0.19 7.25 -1.95
C LEU A 82 -1.64 7.41 -2.40
N ALA A 83 -2.56 7.79 -1.50
CA ALA A 83 -3.95 8.08 -1.85
C ALA A 83 -4.09 9.25 -2.83
N ASN A 84 -3.13 10.17 -2.86
CA ASN A 84 -3.07 11.31 -3.77
C ASN A 84 -2.10 11.12 -4.96
N SER A 85 -1.54 9.93 -5.13
CA SER A 85 -0.59 9.62 -6.20
C SER A 85 -1.16 9.88 -7.59
N PRO A 86 -0.39 10.47 -8.52
CA PRO A 86 -0.78 10.57 -9.93
C PRO A 86 -0.76 9.22 -10.66
N LEU A 87 -0.14 8.19 -10.07
CA LEU A 87 -0.07 6.83 -10.62
C LEU A 87 -1.32 5.99 -10.32
N LYS A 88 -2.33 6.56 -9.65
CA LYS A 88 -3.56 5.84 -9.31
C LYS A 88 -4.27 5.31 -10.53
N LYS A 89 -4.75 4.08 -10.41
CA LYS A 89 -5.63 3.40 -11.34
C LYS A 89 -6.86 2.87 -10.62
N THR A 90 -7.90 2.59 -11.36
CA THR A 90 -9.10 1.92 -10.86
C THR A 90 -9.39 0.67 -11.69
N VAL A 91 -9.96 -0.34 -11.04
CA VAL A 91 -10.49 -1.52 -11.70
C VAL A 91 -11.78 -1.94 -11.01
N THR A 92 -12.73 -2.41 -11.79
CA THR A 92 -13.98 -2.98 -11.29
C THR A 92 -13.93 -4.50 -11.39
N SER A 93 -14.34 -5.18 -10.33
CA SER A 93 -14.46 -6.64 -10.30
C SER A 93 -15.72 -7.07 -9.59
N SER A 94 -16.40 -8.10 -10.13
CA SER A 94 -17.64 -8.69 -9.60
C SER A 94 -17.48 -10.19 -9.32
N ASN A 95 -16.29 -10.63 -8.94
CA ASN A 95 -16.02 -12.06 -8.73
C ASN A 95 -16.77 -12.60 -7.50
N GLY A 96 -17.63 -13.59 -7.69
CA GLY A 96 -18.26 -14.37 -6.62
C GLY A 96 -17.33 -15.42 -6.00
N SER A 97 -16.09 -15.51 -6.45
CA SER A 97 -15.00 -16.31 -5.89
C SER A 97 -13.68 -15.59 -6.12
N TYR A 98 -12.63 -15.96 -5.37
CA TYR A 98 -11.32 -15.32 -5.56
C TYR A 98 -10.82 -15.47 -6.99
N GLY A 99 -10.66 -14.33 -7.66
CA GLY A 99 -10.12 -14.22 -9.01
C GLY A 99 -9.02 -13.16 -9.08
N SER A 100 -8.06 -13.37 -9.98
CA SER A 100 -7.04 -12.35 -10.28
C SER A 100 -7.68 -11.18 -11.03
N VAL A 101 -7.52 -9.98 -10.51
CA VAL A 101 -8.06 -8.73 -11.07
C VAL A 101 -6.96 -7.90 -11.71
N VAL A 102 -5.79 -7.86 -11.08
CA VAL A 102 -4.59 -7.17 -11.58
C VAL A 102 -3.39 -8.04 -11.25
N SER A 103 -2.56 -8.31 -12.24
CA SER A 103 -1.32 -9.08 -12.06
C SER A 103 -0.16 -8.18 -11.63
N GLY A 104 0.82 -8.76 -10.92
CA GLY A 104 2.00 -8.05 -10.42
C GLY A 104 1.72 -7.25 -9.14
N ARG A 105 2.79 -6.80 -8.49
CA ARG A 105 2.66 -6.09 -7.20
C ARG A 105 1.86 -4.81 -7.34
N CYS A 106 1.00 -4.55 -6.36
CA CYS A 106 0.21 -3.33 -6.27
C CYS A 106 0.21 -2.79 -4.84
N PHE A 107 -0.05 -1.50 -4.69
CA PHE A 107 -0.54 -0.92 -3.44
C PHE A 107 -2.03 -0.64 -3.59
N ILE A 108 -2.88 -1.34 -2.84
CA ILE A 108 -4.32 -1.13 -2.84
C ILE A 108 -4.62 0.05 -1.90
N ILE A 109 -5.19 1.12 -2.46
CA ILE A 109 -5.54 2.33 -1.72
C ILE A 109 -6.89 2.15 -1.01
N SER A 110 -7.92 1.78 -1.78
CA SER A 110 -9.28 1.69 -1.26
C SER A 110 -10.16 0.78 -2.10
N VAL A 111 -11.32 0.42 -1.54
CA VAL A 111 -12.40 -0.28 -2.23
C VAL A 111 -13.74 0.36 -1.89
N LYS A 112 -14.67 0.36 -2.85
CA LYS A 112 -16.09 0.70 -2.63
C LYS A 112 -17.01 -0.17 -3.49
N ASN A 113 -18.30 -0.24 -3.13
CA ASN A 113 -19.30 -0.82 -4.01
C ASN A 113 -19.40 -0.01 -5.31
N ASN A 114 -19.54 -0.67 -6.43
CA ASN A 114 -19.72 -0.04 -7.75
C ASN A 114 -21.12 -0.34 -8.33
N ASN A 115 -22.14 -0.25 -7.48
CA ASN A 115 -23.55 -0.43 -7.87
C ASN A 115 -24.39 0.63 -7.15
N SER A 116 -24.84 1.64 -7.88
CA SER A 116 -25.61 2.77 -7.36
C SER A 116 -26.98 2.37 -6.77
N GLY A 117 -27.56 1.27 -7.22
CA GLY A 117 -28.81 0.73 -6.69
C GLY A 117 -28.66 0.02 -5.33
N ASN A 118 -27.44 -0.16 -4.84
CA ASN A 118 -27.17 -0.85 -3.58
C ASN A 118 -26.43 0.06 -2.59
N THR A 119 -27.19 0.66 -1.70
CA THR A 119 -26.67 1.57 -0.65
C THR A 119 -26.14 0.82 0.58
N SER A 120 -26.46 -0.47 0.73
CA SER A 120 -26.00 -1.27 1.87
C SER A 120 -24.50 -1.52 1.82
N ALA A 121 -23.88 -1.63 3.00
CA ALA A 121 -22.50 -2.05 3.11
C ALA A 121 -22.32 -3.49 2.62
N ARG A 122 -21.24 -3.74 1.91
CA ARG A 122 -20.83 -5.06 1.42
C ARG A 122 -19.42 -5.38 1.81
N THR A 123 -19.14 -6.65 1.99
CA THR A 123 -17.83 -7.12 2.38
C THR A 123 -17.01 -7.49 1.15
N HIS A 124 -15.83 -6.91 1.08
CA HIS A 124 -14.82 -7.11 0.03
C HIS A 124 -13.63 -7.83 0.62
N TYR A 125 -13.15 -8.87 -0.05
CA TYR A 125 -12.06 -9.72 0.40
C TYR A 125 -10.89 -9.63 -0.56
N PHE A 126 -9.69 -9.46 0.00
CA PHE A 126 -8.43 -9.48 -0.74
C PHE A 126 -7.53 -10.58 -0.20
N ARG A 127 -6.89 -11.33 -1.10
CA ARG A 127 -5.83 -12.29 -0.75
C ARG A 127 -4.46 -11.79 -1.16
N TYR A 128 -3.43 -12.37 -0.57
CA TYR A 128 -2.02 -12.07 -0.86
C TYR A 128 -1.65 -10.62 -0.58
N VAL A 129 -2.25 -10.06 0.47
CA VAL A 129 -2.00 -8.69 0.91
C VAL A 129 -1.14 -8.67 2.17
N PHE A 130 -0.33 -7.62 2.30
CA PHE A 130 0.58 -7.42 3.42
C PHE A 130 0.20 -6.19 4.21
N SER A 131 -0.03 -6.37 5.51
CA SER A 131 -0.06 -5.30 6.50
C SER A 131 1.23 -5.36 7.33
N GLY A 132 2.05 -4.32 7.25
CA GLY A 132 3.30 -4.25 7.99
C GLY A 132 4.48 -4.96 7.33
N THR A 133 5.47 -5.37 8.13
CA THR A 133 6.72 -5.98 7.68
C THR A 133 6.62 -7.48 7.45
N SER A 134 5.63 -8.14 8.03
CA SER A 134 5.48 -9.60 7.95
C SER A 134 5.14 -10.05 6.54
N ALA A 135 5.86 -11.06 6.06
CA ALA A 135 5.59 -11.74 4.80
C ALA A 135 4.39 -12.71 4.89
N THR A 136 3.55 -12.58 5.90
CA THR A 136 2.40 -13.47 6.08
C THR A 136 1.30 -13.06 5.12
N THR A 137 1.01 -13.90 4.17
CA THR A 137 -0.12 -13.75 3.25
C THR A 137 -1.40 -13.89 4.04
N THR A 138 -2.12 -12.81 4.23
CA THR A 138 -3.39 -12.79 4.93
C THR A 138 -4.53 -12.54 3.96
N THR A 139 -5.71 -13.08 4.28
CA THR A 139 -6.96 -12.59 3.71
C THR A 139 -7.36 -11.35 4.50
N ALA A 140 -7.62 -10.24 3.81
CA ALA A 140 -8.09 -9.01 4.43
C ALA A 140 -9.53 -8.74 3.99
N GLU A 141 -10.35 -8.31 4.95
CA GLU A 141 -11.78 -8.08 4.80
C GLU A 141 -12.09 -6.60 5.05
N PHE A 142 -12.89 -6.02 4.15
CA PHE A 142 -13.27 -4.61 4.21
C PHE A 142 -14.76 -4.45 3.92
N SER A 143 -15.46 -3.72 4.78
CA SER A 143 -16.85 -3.34 4.54
C SER A 143 -16.89 -1.96 3.86
N ALA A 144 -17.58 -1.85 2.74
CA ALA A 144 -17.72 -0.60 2.01
C ALA A 144 -19.13 -0.41 1.45
N THR A 145 -19.51 0.86 1.18
CA THR A 145 -20.79 1.23 0.54
C THR A 145 -20.52 1.80 -0.85
N TYR A 146 -21.59 2.09 -1.60
CA TYR A 146 -21.47 2.82 -2.86
C TYR A 146 -20.99 4.27 -2.66
N ALA A 147 -21.49 4.93 -1.61
CA ALA A 147 -21.18 6.33 -1.35
C ALA A 147 -19.78 6.55 -0.75
N THR A 148 -19.29 5.58 0.05
CA THR A 148 -18.07 5.74 0.83
C THR A 148 -17.07 4.63 0.54
N ALA A 149 -15.91 5.01 0.05
CA ALA A 149 -14.78 4.09 -0.11
C ALA A 149 -14.14 3.79 1.26
N THR A 150 -13.81 2.53 1.47
CA THR A 150 -13.04 2.08 2.64
C THR A 150 -11.56 1.98 2.28
N ALA A 151 -10.71 2.57 3.11
CA ALA A 151 -9.27 2.50 2.93
C ALA A 151 -8.74 1.08 3.19
N VAL A 152 -7.97 0.56 2.24
CA VAL A 152 -7.29 -0.74 2.33
C VAL A 152 -5.85 -0.54 2.78
N ASN A 153 -5.10 0.30 2.09
CA ASN A 153 -3.73 0.70 2.40
C ASN A 153 -2.75 -0.48 2.60
N MET A 154 -2.80 -1.46 1.70
CA MET A 154 -1.99 -2.67 1.74
C MET A 154 -1.24 -2.90 0.44
N PHE A 155 -0.04 -3.47 0.52
CA PHE A 155 0.66 -4.01 -0.64
C PHE A 155 0.16 -5.42 -0.95
N THR A 156 0.22 -5.82 -2.23
CA THR A 156 0.06 -7.20 -2.66
C THR A 156 1.42 -7.86 -2.89
N ASP A 157 1.44 -9.18 -2.99
CA ASP A 157 2.60 -9.94 -3.47
C ASP A 157 2.69 -9.90 -5.02
N THR A 158 3.51 -10.76 -5.60
CA THR A 158 3.69 -10.87 -7.06
C THR A 158 2.46 -11.38 -7.80
N ASN A 159 1.49 -12.01 -7.10
CA ASN A 159 0.23 -12.45 -7.71
C ASN A 159 -0.72 -11.28 -7.99
N GLY A 160 -0.46 -10.11 -7.39
CA GLY A 160 -1.22 -8.90 -7.59
C GLY A 160 -2.53 -8.87 -6.80
N ILE A 161 -3.56 -8.22 -7.36
CA ILE A 161 -4.86 -8.09 -6.69
C ILE A 161 -5.69 -9.35 -6.95
N SER A 162 -5.86 -10.16 -5.92
CA SER A 162 -6.84 -11.25 -5.89
C SER A 162 -8.02 -10.82 -5.02
N TYR A 163 -9.20 -10.78 -5.63
CA TYR A 163 -10.39 -10.18 -5.06
C TYR A 163 -11.60 -11.11 -5.11
N TYR A 164 -12.47 -10.97 -4.11
CA TYR A 164 -13.72 -11.68 -3.99
C TYR A 164 -14.76 -10.81 -3.25
N ASN A 165 -16.05 -10.98 -3.62
CA ASN A 165 -17.19 -10.40 -2.92
C ASN A 165 -18.33 -11.43 -2.88
N ASN A 166 -18.88 -11.71 -1.71
CA ASN A 166 -19.91 -12.73 -1.49
C ASN A 166 -21.18 -12.52 -2.32
N ASP A 167 -21.55 -11.27 -2.58
CA ASP A 167 -22.83 -10.93 -3.18
C ASP A 167 -22.74 -10.70 -4.69
N ALA A 168 -21.58 -10.98 -5.32
CA ALA A 168 -21.27 -10.67 -6.72
C ALA A 168 -21.54 -9.20 -7.11
N ILE A 169 -21.58 -8.30 -6.13
CA ILE A 169 -21.70 -6.85 -6.36
C ILE A 169 -20.37 -6.31 -6.80
N PRO A 170 -20.29 -5.57 -7.92
CA PRO A 170 -19.04 -5.03 -8.39
C PRO A 170 -18.36 -4.16 -7.33
N GLY A 171 -17.09 -4.45 -7.05
CA GLY A 171 -16.22 -3.59 -6.25
C GLY A 171 -15.37 -2.70 -7.15
N LEU A 172 -15.33 -1.40 -6.89
CA LEU A 172 -14.37 -0.47 -7.50
C LEU A 172 -13.14 -0.39 -6.60
N ILE A 173 -12.03 -0.90 -7.10
CA ILE A 173 -10.75 -0.96 -6.41
C ILE A 173 -9.86 0.16 -6.95
N THR A 174 -9.33 1.01 -6.06
CA THR A 174 -8.33 2.03 -6.40
C THR A 174 -6.95 1.53 -5.95
N TYR A 175 -5.96 1.56 -6.85
CA TYR A 175 -4.63 1.01 -6.61
C TYR A 175 -3.53 1.76 -7.36
N ILE A 176 -2.27 1.50 -6.98
CA ILE A 176 -1.07 1.86 -7.73
C ILE A 176 -0.40 0.56 -8.17
N GLN A 177 -0.08 0.45 -9.45
CA GLN A 177 0.76 -0.63 -9.98
C GLN A 177 2.22 -0.38 -9.58
N CYS A 178 2.90 -1.39 -9.02
CA CYS A 178 4.26 -1.29 -8.51
C CYS A 178 5.27 -2.07 -9.36
#